data_eaea1aa3200e3c2e2f6014d702119bda
#
_entry.id   eaea1aa3200e3c2e2f6014d702119bda
#
_cell.length_a   1.000
_cell.length_b   1.000
_cell.length_c   1.000
_cell.angle_alpha   90.00
_cell.angle_beta   90.00
_cell.angle_gamma   90.00
#
_symmetry.space_group_name_H-M   'P 1'
#
loop_
_entity.id
_entity.type
_entity.pdbx_description
1 polymer ?
#
loop_
_entity_poly.entity_id
_entity_poly.type
_entity_poly.pdbx_seq_one_letter_code
_entity_poly.pdbx_strand_id
1 'polypeptide(L)' 'MFLTLNEVVERYRGQISEGTLRNWRSMRIGPSFIKMGKAILYPLEELDRWDRRNLVVCRPSRSLPLTEAAE' A
#
# COMPACT_ATOMS: atom_id res chain seq x y z
N MET A 1 2.37 15.68 0.94
CA MET A 1 1.67 15.38 -0.31
C MET A 1 0.57 14.38 -0.07
N PHE A 2 -0.56 14.60 -0.73
CA PHE A 2 -1.72 13.74 -0.52
C PHE A 2 -2.16 13.14 -1.84
N LEU A 3 -2.67 11.92 -1.78
CA LEU A 3 -3.16 11.23 -2.96
C LEU A 3 -4.66 10.98 -2.80
N THR A 4 -5.36 11.07 -3.92
CA THR A 4 -6.78 10.71 -3.94
C THR A 4 -6.90 9.20 -4.02
N LEU A 5 -8.14 8.71 -3.86
CA LEU A 5 -8.40 7.29 -3.96
C LEU A 5 -7.91 6.73 -5.29
N ASN A 6 -8.22 7.42 -6.39
CA ASN A 6 -7.79 6.95 -7.70
C ASN A 6 -6.28 6.91 -7.84
N GLU A 7 -5.61 7.91 -7.28
CA GLU A 7 -4.16 7.95 -7.34
C GLU A 7 -3.54 6.81 -6.53
N VAL A 8 -4.17 6.44 -5.43
CA VAL A 8 -3.68 5.30 -4.65
C VAL A 8 -3.83 4.02 -5.46
N VAL A 9 -4.96 3.86 -6.15
CA VAL A 9 -5.15 2.69 -7.00
C VAL A 9 -4.07 2.63 -8.06
N GLU A 10 -3.76 3.78 -8.67
CA GLU A 10 -2.71 3.83 -9.68
C GLU A 10 -1.34 3.54 -9.11
N ARG A 11 -1.09 4.01 -7.89
CA ARG A 11 0.19 3.75 -7.22
C ARG A 11 0.44 2.25 -7.11
N TYR A 12 -0.59 1.47 -6.88
CA TYR A 12 -0.48 0.04 -6.74
C TYR A 12 -0.87 -0.71 -8.02
N ARG A 13 -0.93 0.03 -9.11
CA ARG A 13 -1.16 -0.53 -10.46
C ARG A 13 -2.43 -1.38 -10.52
N GLY A 14 -3.45 -0.94 -9.82
CA GLY A 14 -4.72 -1.64 -9.84
C GLY A 14 -4.77 -2.93 -9.06
N GLN A 15 -3.69 -3.28 -8.38
CA GLN A 15 -3.70 -4.49 -7.56
C GLN A 15 -4.63 -4.34 -6.36
N ILE A 16 -4.89 -3.11 -5.96
CA ILE A 16 -5.83 -2.81 -4.90
C ILE A 16 -6.90 -1.93 -5.52
N SER A 17 -8.12 -2.42 -5.56
CA SER A 17 -9.20 -1.69 -6.21
C SER A 17 -9.77 -0.62 -5.30
N GLU A 18 -10.56 0.28 -5.88
CA GLU A 18 -11.27 1.29 -5.10
C GLU A 18 -12.18 0.64 -4.08
N GLY A 19 -12.88 -0.40 -4.48
CA GLY A 19 -13.78 -1.10 -3.57
C GLY A 19 -13.05 -1.68 -2.39
N THR A 20 -11.88 -2.25 -2.62
CA THR A 20 -11.05 -2.79 -1.56
C THR A 20 -10.64 -1.69 -0.60
N LEU A 21 -10.19 -0.55 -1.12
CA LEU A 21 -9.78 0.55 -0.27
C LEU A 21 -10.93 1.09 0.55
N ARG A 22 -12.12 1.20 -0.04
CA ARG A 22 -13.29 1.65 0.69
C ARG A 22 -13.66 0.69 1.80
N ASN A 23 -13.59 -0.59 1.51
CA ASN A 23 -13.89 -1.61 2.49
C ASN A 23 -12.90 -1.57 3.65
N TRP A 24 -11.62 -1.40 3.32
CA TRP A 24 -10.59 -1.30 4.33
C TRP A 24 -10.80 -0.09 5.23
N ARG A 25 -11.22 1.05 4.65
CA ARG A 25 -11.50 2.22 5.46
C ARG A 25 -12.62 1.93 6.46
N SER A 26 -13.64 1.24 5.99
CA SER A 26 -14.76 0.88 6.84
C SER A 26 -14.33 -0.01 7.99
N MET A 27 -13.39 -0.90 7.73
CA MET A 27 -12.88 -1.81 8.74
C MET A 27 -11.69 -1.25 9.52
N ARG A 28 -11.26 -0.04 9.18
CA ARG A 28 -10.12 0.60 9.84
C ARG A 28 -8.83 -0.18 9.67
N ILE A 29 -8.64 -0.78 8.51
CA ILE A 29 -7.40 -1.45 8.16
C ILE A 29 -6.87 -0.80 6.87
N GLY A 30 -5.68 -1.21 6.45
CA GLY A 30 -5.05 -0.64 5.28
C GLY A 30 -4.31 0.64 5.60
N PRO A 31 -3.98 1.43 4.58
CA PRO A 31 -3.23 2.67 4.81
C PRO A 31 -4.05 3.70 5.55
N SER A 32 -3.39 4.49 6.35
CA SER A 32 -4.04 5.59 7.05
C SER A 32 -4.50 6.67 6.08
N PHE A 33 -5.57 7.33 6.42
CA PHE A 33 -6.14 8.33 5.54
C PHE A 33 -6.66 9.51 6.35
N ILE A 34 -6.90 10.62 5.65
CA ILE A 34 -7.47 11.81 6.24
C ILE A 34 -8.85 12.01 5.62
N LYS A 35 -9.83 12.27 6.46
CA LYS A 35 -11.17 12.58 5.98
C LYS A 35 -11.43 14.06 6.21
N MET A 36 -11.67 14.77 5.12
CA MET A 36 -11.98 16.19 5.19
C MET A 36 -13.30 16.40 4.52
N GLY A 37 -14.36 16.51 5.32
CA GLY A 37 -15.70 16.61 4.77
C GLY A 37 -16.02 15.35 3.98
N LYS A 38 -16.26 15.52 2.70
CA LYS A 38 -16.54 14.38 1.83
C LYS A 38 -15.29 13.84 1.15
N ALA A 39 -14.17 14.52 1.31
CA ALA A 39 -12.95 14.14 0.62
C ALA A 39 -12.13 13.17 1.48
N ILE A 40 -11.58 12.18 0.82
CA ILE A 40 -10.67 11.25 1.47
C ILE A 40 -9.32 11.40 0.79
N LEU A 41 -8.31 11.66 1.59
CA LEU A 41 -6.95 11.83 1.08
C LEU A 41 -6.02 10.89 1.81
N TYR A 42 -5.05 10.38 1.09
CA TYR A 42 -4.06 9.47 1.67
C TYR A 42 -2.72 10.20 1.70
N PRO A 43 -2.22 10.54 2.89
CA PRO A 43 -0.91 11.18 2.96
C PRO A 43 0.16 10.24 2.39
N LEU A 44 1.01 10.77 1.55
CA LEU A 44 2.04 9.95 0.91
C LEU A 44 2.93 9.29 1.95
N GLU A 45 3.24 10.00 3.01
CA GLU A 45 4.08 9.45 4.06
C GLU A 45 3.45 8.25 4.73
N GLU A 46 2.13 8.27 4.89
CA GLU A 46 1.44 7.14 5.49
C GLU A 46 1.38 5.95 4.55
N LEU A 47 1.30 6.22 3.25
CA LEU A 47 1.37 5.16 2.27
C LEU A 47 2.75 4.50 2.28
N ASP A 48 3.80 5.32 2.37
CA ASP A 48 5.15 4.80 2.46
C ASP A 48 5.33 3.95 3.71
N ARG A 49 4.77 4.40 4.82
CA ARG A 49 4.84 3.67 6.07
C ARG A 49 4.09 2.34 5.98
N TRP A 50 2.93 2.37 5.36
CA TRP A 50 2.13 1.17 5.17
C TRP A 50 2.86 0.18 4.27
N ASP A 51 3.50 0.70 3.20
CA ASP A 51 4.29 -0.14 2.32
C ASP A 51 5.41 -0.83 3.09
N ARG A 52 6.07 -0.10 3.97
CA ARG A 52 7.16 -0.69 4.76
C ARG A 52 6.66 -1.77 5.69
N ARG A 53 5.48 -1.57 6.27
CA ARG A 53 4.92 -2.58 7.15
C ARG A 53 4.56 -3.85 6.41
N ASN A 54 4.24 -3.72 5.13
CA ASN A 54 3.89 -4.86 4.32
C ASN A 54 5.05 -5.39 3.50
N LEU A 55 6.21 -4.78 3.64
CA LEU A 55 7.38 -5.21 2.93
C LEU A 55 7.85 -6.54 3.51
N VAL A 56 8.01 -7.50 2.64
CA VAL A 56 8.56 -8.79 3.04
C VAL A 56 10.01 -8.80 2.59
N VAL A 57 10.91 -8.78 3.54
CA VAL A 57 12.32 -8.78 3.21
C VAL A 57 12.77 -10.22 3.12
N CYS A 58 13.19 -10.61 1.94
CA CYS A 58 13.66 -11.95 1.72
C CYS A 58 15.17 -11.93 1.84
N ARG A 59 15.67 -12.76 2.73
CA ARG A 59 17.11 -12.87 2.88
C ARG A 59 17.56 -14.12 2.20
N PRO A 60 18.64 -14.03 1.42
CA PRO A 60 19.11 -15.24 0.77
C PRO A 60 19.58 -16.22 1.82
N SER A 61 19.18 -17.45 1.64
CA SER A 61 19.72 -18.52 2.43
C SER A 61 21.10 -18.84 1.86
N ARG A 62 21.97 -19.31 2.70
CA ARG A 62 23.29 -19.67 2.20
C ARG A 62 23.23 -20.69 1.13
N SER A 63 22.24 -21.55 1.17
CA SER A 63 22.16 -22.60 0.18
C SER A 63 21.44 -22.18 -1.07
N LEU A 64 20.88 -21.00 -1.12
CA LEU A 64 20.13 -20.61 -2.28
C LEU A 64 21.00 -20.01 -3.34
N PRO A 65 20.78 -20.37 -4.57
CA PRO A 65 21.46 -19.69 -5.63
C PRO A 65 20.85 -18.31 -5.77
N LEU A 66 21.69 -17.46 -6.26
CA LEU A 66 21.25 -16.12 -6.39
C LEU A 66 20.26 -15.90 -7.41
N THR A 67 20.05 -16.86 -8.18
CA THR A 67 19.20 -16.65 -9.27
C THR A 67 17.81 -16.42 -8.86
N GLU A 68 17.58 -16.71 -7.86
CA GLU A 68 16.36 -16.59 -7.67
C GLU A 68 15.90 -15.51 -7.36
N ALA A 69 16.29 -15.09 -7.25
CA ALA A 69 15.80 -14.09 -6.99
C ALA A 69 14.84 -13.61 -7.40
N ALA A 70 14.52 -13.49 -7.54
CA ALA A 70 13.69 -12.93 -8.08
C ALA A 70 12.53 -12.89 -7.64
N GLU A 71 12.40 -13.07 -7.58
CA GLU A 71 11.39 -12.93 -7.55
C GLU A 71 10.91 -12.55 -7.16
#